data_3c58aa4ea52509e716d92d964bf69b38
#
_entry.id   3c58aa4ea52509e716d92d964bf69b38
#
_cell.length_a   1.000
_cell.length_b   1.000
_cell.length_c   1.000
_cell.angle_alpha   90.00
_cell.angle_beta   90.00
_cell.angle_gamma   90.00
#
_symmetry.space_group_name_H-M   'P 1'
#
loop_
_entity.id
_entity.type
_entity.pdbx_description
1 polymer ?
#
loop_
_entity_poly.entity_id
_entity_poly.type
_entity_poly.pdbx_seq_one_letter_code
_entity_poly.pdbx_strand_id
1 'polypeptide(L)' 'MSQRAVLAHEYYGHFLNHPSEYPIGDWRDEFRASYDAAVKAPNLTDEDRALLMIDAYDRAHEAGVVLNYDETAVKIIYGY' A
#
# COMPACT_ATOMS: atom_id res chain seq x y z
N MET A 1 -7.13 5.10 9.02
CA MET A 1 -5.68 5.20 8.72
C MET A 1 -5.18 6.53 9.25
N SER A 2 -3.99 6.57 9.82
CA SER A 2 -3.44 7.80 10.37
C SER A 2 -3.10 8.81 9.26
N GLN A 3 -2.99 10.09 9.63
CA GLN A 3 -2.56 11.12 8.71
C GLN A 3 -1.17 10.81 8.14
N ARG A 4 -0.28 10.28 8.97
CA ARG A 4 1.07 9.90 8.55
C ARG A 4 1.04 8.80 7.50
N ALA A 5 0.16 7.81 7.64
CA ALA A 5 0.00 6.75 6.66
C ALA A 5 -0.59 7.27 5.35
N VAL A 6 -1.56 8.19 5.41
CA VAL A 6 -2.12 8.82 4.22
C VAL A 6 -1.05 9.60 3.47
N LEU A 7 -0.23 10.38 4.17
CA LEU A 7 0.87 11.11 3.55
C LEU A 7 1.91 10.18 2.94
N ALA A 8 2.18 9.04 3.59
CA ALA A 8 3.10 8.04 3.06
C ALA A 8 2.57 7.43 1.76
N HIS A 9 1.26 7.13 1.70
CA HIS A 9 0.63 6.64 0.48
C HIS A 9 0.82 7.63 -0.68
N GLU A 10 0.56 8.92 -0.43
CA GLU A 10 0.68 9.94 -1.47
C GLU A 10 2.13 10.16 -1.89
N TYR A 11 3.04 10.30 -0.94
CA TYR A 11 4.43 10.64 -1.25
C TYR A 11 5.22 9.43 -1.77
N TYR A 12 5.28 8.35 -0.99
CA TYR A 12 6.09 7.19 -1.34
C TYR A 12 5.40 6.29 -2.36
N GLY A 13 4.07 6.31 -2.39
CA GLY A 13 3.31 5.51 -3.33
C GLY A 13 3.16 6.17 -4.69
N HIS A 14 2.64 7.38 -4.72
CA HIS A 14 2.34 8.06 -5.98
C HIS A 14 3.47 8.98 -6.45
N PHE A 15 3.93 9.87 -5.60
CA PHE A 15 4.89 10.90 -6.03
C PHE A 15 6.21 10.28 -6.51
N LEU A 16 6.80 9.40 -5.72
CA LEU A 16 8.08 8.79 -6.07
C LEU A 16 8.00 7.75 -7.20
N ASN A 17 6.83 7.21 -7.47
CA ASN A 17 6.63 6.24 -8.55
C ASN A 17 6.03 6.86 -9.81
N HIS A 18 6.02 8.17 -9.91
CA HIS A 18 5.53 8.85 -11.09
C HIS A 18 6.64 8.99 -12.16
N PRO A 19 6.33 8.72 -13.46
CA PRO A 19 5.06 8.24 -13.99
C PRO A 19 4.83 6.76 -13.68
N SER A 20 3.59 6.42 -13.39
CA SER A 20 3.19 5.03 -13.15
C SER A 20 2.89 4.33 -14.46
N GLU A 21 3.04 2.99 -14.49
CA GLU A 21 2.59 2.15 -15.60
C GLU A 21 1.07 2.20 -15.80
N TYR A 22 0.34 2.53 -14.75
CA TYR A 22 -1.11 2.48 -14.74
C TYR A 22 -1.71 3.86 -14.62
N PRO A 23 -2.91 4.09 -15.16
CA PRO A 23 -3.60 5.38 -15.00
C PRO A 23 -3.84 5.71 -13.54
N ILE A 24 -3.83 7.00 -13.21
CA ILE A 24 -4.16 7.47 -11.86
C ILE A 24 -5.59 7.03 -11.53
N GLY A 25 -5.76 6.44 -10.35
CA GLY A 25 -7.05 5.92 -9.90
C GLY A 25 -7.35 4.48 -10.32
N ASP A 26 -6.51 3.88 -11.17
CA ASP A 26 -6.58 2.45 -11.44
C ASP A 26 -6.27 1.69 -10.14
N TRP A 27 -6.98 0.57 -9.90
CA TRP A 27 -6.75 -0.19 -8.67
C TRP A 27 -5.30 -0.66 -8.53
N ARG A 28 -4.62 -0.94 -9.65
CA ARG A 28 -3.22 -1.39 -9.64
C ARG A 28 -2.29 -0.26 -9.22
N ASP A 29 -2.59 0.97 -9.63
CA ASP A 29 -1.84 2.15 -9.19
C ASP A 29 -2.02 2.36 -7.68
N GLU A 30 -3.26 2.29 -7.20
CA GLU A 30 -3.56 2.43 -5.78
C GLU A 30 -2.98 1.29 -4.95
N PHE A 31 -3.05 0.05 -5.45
CA PHE A 31 -2.43 -1.11 -4.80
C PHE A 31 -0.94 -0.86 -4.59
N ARG A 32 -0.24 -0.50 -5.66
CA ARG A 32 1.20 -0.27 -5.59
C ARG A 32 1.53 0.89 -4.68
N ALA A 33 0.73 1.96 -4.70
CA ALA A 33 0.95 3.12 -3.84
C ALA A 33 0.93 2.74 -2.36
N SER A 34 -0.08 2.01 -1.92
CA SER A 34 -0.18 1.56 -0.53
C SER A 34 0.87 0.51 -0.19
N TYR A 35 1.14 -0.43 -1.09
CA TYR A 35 2.14 -1.47 -0.88
C TYR A 35 3.54 -0.85 -0.72
N ASP A 36 3.94 0.01 -1.65
CA ASP A 36 5.25 0.65 -1.61
C ASP A 36 5.40 1.56 -0.39
N ALA A 37 4.35 2.29 -0.04
CA ALA A 37 4.38 3.11 1.17
C ALA A 37 4.57 2.26 2.43
N ALA A 38 3.89 1.12 2.52
CA ALA A 38 4.04 0.21 3.65
C ALA A 38 5.47 -0.33 3.78
N VAL A 39 6.14 -0.56 2.65
CA VAL A 39 7.49 -1.11 2.64
C VAL A 39 8.55 -0.03 2.84
N LYS A 40 8.39 1.12 2.18
CA LYS A 40 9.47 2.11 2.02
C LYS A 40 9.37 3.32 2.94
N ALA A 41 8.18 3.71 3.37
CA ALA A 41 8.03 4.94 4.14
C ALA A 41 8.68 4.81 5.53
N PRO A 42 9.53 5.78 5.93
CA PRO A 42 10.13 5.76 7.26
C PRO A 42 9.16 6.30 8.31
N ASN A 43 9.47 6.05 9.57
CA ASN A 43 8.76 6.65 10.71
C ASN A 43 7.28 6.31 10.82
N LEU A 44 6.87 5.18 10.23
CA LEU A 44 5.52 4.64 10.43
C LEU A 44 5.54 3.66 11.59
N THR A 45 4.43 3.62 12.33
CA THR A 45 4.23 2.57 13.33
C THR A 45 3.97 1.24 12.63
N ASP A 46 4.13 0.13 13.34
CA ASP A 46 3.79 -1.19 12.81
C ASP A 46 2.31 -1.26 12.41
N GLU A 47 1.44 -0.61 13.20
CA GLU A 47 0.01 -0.52 12.88
C GLU A 47 -0.22 0.22 11.56
N ASP A 48 0.43 1.36 11.35
CA ASP A 48 0.30 2.13 10.10
C ASP A 48 0.76 1.32 8.90
N ARG A 49 1.87 0.58 9.03
CA ARG A 49 2.35 -0.28 7.95
C ARG A 49 1.37 -1.39 7.63
N ALA A 50 0.83 -2.03 8.66
CA ALA A 50 -0.17 -3.09 8.48
C ALA A 50 -1.42 -2.55 7.79
N LEU A 51 -1.91 -1.39 8.21
CA LEU A 51 -3.10 -0.78 7.61
C LEU A 51 -2.87 -0.40 6.14
N LEU A 52 -1.69 0.13 5.80
CA LEU A 52 -1.34 0.41 4.41
C LEU A 52 -1.30 -0.85 3.56
N MET A 53 -0.72 -1.93 4.10
CA MET A 53 -0.65 -3.19 3.37
C MET A 53 -2.04 -3.79 3.17
N ILE A 54 -2.89 -3.73 4.20
CA ILE A 54 -4.29 -4.18 4.10
C ILE A 54 -5.03 -3.32 3.05
N ASP A 55 -4.84 -2.00 3.07
CA ASP A 55 -5.45 -1.11 2.09
C ASP A 55 -5.07 -1.49 0.66
N ALA A 56 -3.81 -1.85 0.42
CA ALA A 56 -3.36 -2.29 -0.90
C ALA A 56 -4.19 -3.46 -1.41
N TYR A 57 -4.37 -4.48 -0.59
CA TYR A 57 -5.12 -5.68 -0.97
C TYR A 57 -6.62 -5.43 -1.04
N ASP A 58 -7.15 -4.52 -0.22
CA ASP A 58 -8.54 -4.11 -0.30
C ASP A 58 -8.85 -3.44 -1.64
N ARG A 59 -7.93 -2.65 -2.19
CA ARG A 59 -8.09 -2.03 -3.51
C ARG A 59 -8.26 -3.08 -4.60
N ALA A 60 -7.46 -4.14 -4.55
CA ALA A 60 -7.60 -5.25 -5.50
C ALA A 60 -8.94 -5.94 -5.33
N HIS A 61 -9.33 -6.22 -4.09
CA HIS A 61 -10.59 -6.92 -3.79
C HIS A 61 -11.80 -6.10 -4.26
N GLU A 62 -11.80 -4.79 -4.02
CA GLU A 62 -12.86 -3.89 -4.49
C GLU A 62 -12.99 -3.88 -6.02
N ALA A 63 -11.89 -4.12 -6.72
CA ALA A 63 -11.89 -4.22 -8.18
C ALA A 63 -12.27 -5.62 -8.69
N GLY A 64 -12.65 -6.53 -7.79
CA GLY A 64 -13.03 -7.90 -8.15
C GLY A 64 -11.86 -8.85 -8.36
N VAL A 65 -10.66 -8.45 -7.93
CA VAL A 65 -9.44 -9.25 -8.09
C VAL A 65 -9.07 -9.89 -6.76
N VAL A 66 -8.92 -11.20 -6.74
CA VAL A 66 -8.50 -11.93 -5.54
C VAL A 66 -6.99 -12.11 -5.58
N LEU A 67 -6.29 -11.41 -4.66
CA LEU A 67 -4.85 -11.57 -4.48
C LEU A 67 -4.59 -12.11 -3.08
N ASN A 68 -3.75 -13.12 -3.00
CA ASN A 68 -3.28 -13.63 -1.72
C ASN A 68 -2.12 -12.77 -1.23
N TYR A 69 -2.00 -12.60 0.10
CA TYR A 69 -0.86 -11.90 0.68
C TYR A 69 0.44 -12.60 0.31
N ASP A 70 1.40 -11.82 -0.17
CA ASP A 70 2.74 -12.32 -0.39
C ASP A 70 3.50 -12.41 0.95
N GLU A 71 4.73 -12.88 0.90
CA GLU A 71 5.54 -13.04 2.09
C GLU A 71 5.76 -11.71 2.83
N THR A 72 6.00 -10.64 2.10
CA THR A 72 6.20 -9.31 2.67
C THR A 72 4.94 -8.82 3.37
N ALA A 73 3.77 -9.00 2.74
CA ALA A 73 2.49 -8.62 3.32
C ALA A 73 2.22 -9.40 4.61
N VAL A 74 2.48 -10.72 4.62
CA VAL A 74 2.30 -11.54 5.81
C VAL A 74 3.16 -11.04 6.96
N LYS A 75 4.43 -10.72 6.70
CA LYS A 75 5.33 -10.19 7.73
C LYS A 75 4.84 -8.87 8.31
N ILE A 76 4.40 -7.96 7.45
CA ILE A 76 3.96 -6.64 7.89
C ILE A 76 2.65 -6.72 8.66
N ILE A 77 1.68 -7.50 8.18
CA ILE A 77 0.35 -7.58 8.80
C ILE A 77 0.40 -8.41 10.09
N TYR A 78 1.09 -9.55 10.07
CA TYR A 78 1.06 -10.50 11.19
C TYR A 78 2.33 -10.51 12.04
N GLY A 79 3.41 -9.88 11.58
CA GLY A 79 4.64 -9.78 12.35
C GLY A 79 5.52 -11.03 12.35
N TYR A 80 5.35 -11.90 11.38
CA TYR A 80 6.15 -13.13 11.29
C TYR A 80 7.54 -12.89 10.73
#